data_6a881e4bed0d2d1a7c8c02505d36c583
#
_entry.id   6a881e4bed0d2d1a7c8c02505d36c583
#
_cell.length_a   1.000
_cell.length_b   1.000
_cell.length_c   1.000
_cell.angle_alpha   90.00
_cell.angle_beta   90.00
_cell.angle_gamma   90.00
#
_symmetry.space_group_name_H-M   'P 1'
#
loop_
_entity.id
_entity.type
_entity.pdbx_description
1 polymer ?
#
loop_
_entity_poly.entity_id
_entity_poly.type
_entity_poly.pdbx_seq_one_letter_code
_entity_poly.pdbx_strand_id
1 'polypeptide(L)'
;MCIRDRDLGVTADEITFNVGPANNNSASGTTKQIKVGKDSTISDVVNQLKDAGLNANFDAGNRRFYLSSSDSGYATDFNITADSSDTNSTTLLNALGLGKTAKKIDGSDAVIVLNGVKYTSTTNNFSINGLSISVNGVTDKVDDLEKVDVDALDDSKAVSISTTTDTQGIYDKIKDFLTSYNNIINKMTKLYNADSAKNYEPLTDDEKSQMSDSEVEKWAVSYT
;
A
#
# COMPACT_ATOMS: atom_id res chain seq x y z
N MET A 1 0.72 16.51 -26.41
CA MET A 1 1.89 17.27 -26.90
C MET A 1 2.75 16.26 -27.65
N CYS A 2 2.92 16.42 -28.96
CA CYS A 2 3.80 15.53 -29.73
C CYS A 2 5.25 15.91 -29.46
N ILE A 3 6.09 14.92 -29.29
CA ILE A 3 7.54 15.09 -29.26
C ILE A 3 7.97 15.15 -30.72
N ARG A 4 8.36 16.33 -31.21
CA ARG A 4 8.92 16.44 -32.56
C ARG A 4 10.41 16.25 -32.49
N ASP A 5 10.96 15.30 -33.25
CA ASP A 5 12.36 14.98 -33.37
C ASP A 5 13.25 16.21 -33.68
N ARG A 6 12.75 17.15 -34.50
CA ARG A 6 13.45 18.40 -34.84
C ARG A 6 13.69 19.30 -33.61
N ASP A 7 12.77 19.31 -32.63
CA ASP A 7 12.90 20.13 -31.42
C ASP A 7 13.90 19.51 -30.43
N LEU A 8 14.20 18.22 -30.57
CA LEU A 8 15.13 17.46 -29.72
C LEU A 8 16.54 17.34 -30.32
N GLY A 9 16.77 17.81 -31.57
CA GLY A 9 18.06 17.68 -32.27
C GLY A 9 18.39 16.24 -32.68
N VAL A 10 17.37 15.41 -32.86
CA VAL A 10 17.49 13.99 -33.19
C VAL A 10 17.05 13.73 -34.62
N THR A 11 17.76 12.85 -35.31
CA THR A 11 17.53 12.52 -36.75
C THR A 11 17.04 11.09 -36.97
N ALA A 12 16.88 10.29 -35.90
CA ALA A 12 16.43 8.90 -35.99
C ALA A 12 14.92 8.78 -36.00
N ASP A 13 14.39 7.84 -36.80
CA ASP A 13 12.94 7.56 -36.86
C ASP A 13 12.39 6.96 -35.56
N GLU A 14 13.20 6.22 -34.83
CA GLU A 14 12.90 5.66 -33.50
C GLU A 14 14.16 5.75 -32.61
N ILE A 15 13.98 6.14 -31.37
CA ILE A 15 15.04 6.20 -30.36
C ILE A 15 14.61 5.33 -29.19
N THR A 16 15.57 4.64 -28.60
CA THR A 16 15.30 3.74 -27.48
C THR A 16 16.12 4.11 -26.27
N PHE A 17 15.55 3.87 -25.09
CA PHE A 17 16.26 3.89 -23.82
C PHE A 17 15.76 2.77 -22.91
N ASN A 18 16.51 2.46 -21.87
CA ASN A 18 16.26 1.31 -21.04
C ASN A 18 15.82 1.73 -19.64
N VAL A 19 14.83 1.00 -19.10
CA VAL A 19 14.40 1.05 -17.69
C VAL A 19 14.70 -0.32 -17.09
N GLY A 20 15.49 -0.36 -16.06
CA GLY A 20 15.88 -1.60 -15.41
C GLY A 20 16.14 -1.42 -13.92
N PRO A 21 16.42 -2.51 -13.21
CA PRO A 21 16.75 -2.45 -11.78
C PRO A 21 18.04 -1.67 -11.57
N ALA A 22 18.09 -0.88 -10.49
CA ALA A 22 19.30 -0.16 -10.11
C ALA A 22 20.34 -1.08 -9.47
N ASN A 23 19.88 -2.14 -8.81
CA ASN A 23 20.71 -3.03 -8.01
C ASN A 23 20.75 -4.43 -8.61
N ASN A 24 21.92 -5.05 -8.61
CA ASN A 24 22.13 -6.42 -9.12
C ASN A 24 21.39 -7.49 -8.27
N ASN A 25 20.89 -7.13 -7.10
CA ASN A 25 20.11 -7.99 -6.20
C ASN A 25 18.60 -7.96 -6.45
N SER A 26 18.14 -7.20 -7.43
CA SER A 26 16.71 -7.17 -7.78
C SER A 26 16.30 -8.50 -8.40
N ALA A 27 15.75 -9.37 -7.61
CA ALA A 27 15.33 -10.73 -8.00
C ALA A 27 14.20 -10.75 -9.06
N SER A 28 13.75 -9.60 -9.55
CA SER A 28 12.57 -9.52 -10.44
C SER A 28 12.65 -8.52 -11.59
N GLY A 29 13.76 -7.87 -11.83
CA GLY A 29 13.81 -6.76 -12.78
C GLY A 29 14.38 -7.14 -14.13
N THR A 30 13.54 -7.49 -15.11
CA THR A 30 13.96 -7.46 -16.53
C THR A 30 14.08 -6.01 -16.98
N THR A 31 15.21 -5.67 -17.60
CA THR A 31 15.35 -4.39 -18.30
C THR A 31 14.31 -4.32 -19.43
N LYS A 32 13.50 -3.27 -19.43
CA LYS A 32 12.53 -2.98 -20.48
C LYS A 32 13.02 -1.82 -21.33
N GLN A 33 12.91 -1.97 -22.63
CA GLN A 33 13.25 -0.95 -23.61
C GLN A 33 12.01 -0.07 -23.86
N ILE A 34 12.18 1.23 -23.74
CA ILE A 34 11.18 2.26 -24.07
C ILE A 34 11.51 2.80 -25.45
N LYS A 35 10.52 2.84 -26.32
CA LYS A 35 10.65 3.26 -27.72
C LYS A 35 9.93 4.58 -27.94
N VAL A 36 10.66 5.53 -28.52
CA VAL A 36 10.14 6.86 -28.83
C VAL A 36 10.35 7.10 -30.33
N GLY A 37 9.29 7.01 -31.09
CA GLY A 37 9.28 7.33 -32.51
C GLY A 37 8.93 8.81 -32.76
N LYS A 38 9.07 9.24 -33.98
CA LYS A 38 8.79 10.62 -34.43
C LYS A 38 7.36 11.11 -34.17
N ASP A 39 6.40 10.18 -34.14
CA ASP A 39 4.99 10.48 -33.89
C ASP A 39 4.58 10.22 -32.43
N SER A 40 5.53 9.78 -31.58
CA SER A 40 5.26 9.51 -30.16
C SER A 40 4.87 10.77 -29.41
N THR A 41 3.92 10.62 -28.53
CA THR A 41 3.49 11.67 -27.61
C THR A 41 4.13 11.48 -26.24
N ILE A 42 4.10 12.52 -25.40
CA ILE A 42 4.49 12.41 -23.98
C ILE A 42 3.64 11.34 -23.27
N SER A 43 2.36 11.24 -23.63
CA SER A 43 1.47 10.21 -23.08
C SER A 43 1.90 8.79 -23.41
N ASP A 44 2.42 8.57 -24.62
CA ASP A 44 2.92 7.25 -25.01
C ASP A 44 4.15 6.88 -24.20
N VAL A 45 5.06 7.83 -23.95
CA VAL A 45 6.22 7.61 -23.08
C VAL A 45 5.78 7.31 -21.64
N VAL A 46 4.82 8.07 -21.10
CA VAL A 46 4.27 7.82 -19.75
C VAL A 46 3.65 6.42 -19.67
N ASN A 47 2.90 6.00 -20.68
CA ASN A 47 2.27 4.66 -20.68
C ASN A 47 3.33 3.55 -20.75
N GLN A 48 4.33 3.68 -21.61
CA GLN A 48 5.43 2.72 -21.68
C GLN A 48 6.22 2.62 -20.35
N LEU A 49 6.44 3.75 -19.66
CA LEU A 49 7.06 3.77 -18.33
C LEU A 49 6.18 3.06 -17.28
N LYS A 50 4.87 3.22 -17.35
CA LYS A 50 3.93 2.47 -16.50
C LYS A 50 3.94 0.98 -16.82
N ASP A 51 3.96 0.61 -18.08
CA ASP A 51 4.07 -0.78 -18.52
C ASP A 51 5.43 -1.39 -18.12
N ALA A 52 6.45 -0.54 -17.93
CA ALA A 52 7.73 -0.95 -17.36
C ALA A 52 7.67 -1.18 -15.83
N GLY A 53 6.54 -0.92 -15.18
CA GLY A 53 6.35 -1.14 -13.73
C GLY A 53 6.65 0.08 -12.88
N LEU A 54 6.74 1.27 -13.48
CA LEU A 54 6.92 2.51 -12.74
C LEU A 54 5.60 3.26 -12.55
N ASN A 55 5.49 4.00 -11.47
CA ASN A 55 4.53 5.09 -11.37
C ASN A 55 5.10 6.28 -12.15
N ALA A 56 4.46 6.65 -13.24
CA ALA A 56 4.92 7.71 -14.13
C ALA A 56 3.84 8.79 -14.30
N ASN A 57 4.25 10.03 -14.19
CA ASN A 57 3.41 11.19 -14.46
C ASN A 57 4.24 12.29 -15.14
N PHE A 58 3.60 13.09 -15.97
CA PHE A 58 4.20 14.25 -16.61
C PHE A 58 3.44 15.52 -16.22
N ASP A 59 4.14 16.46 -15.61
CA ASP A 59 3.65 17.80 -15.31
C ASP A 59 3.88 18.72 -16.53
N ALA A 60 2.82 19.03 -17.22
CA ALA A 60 2.87 19.89 -18.41
C ALA A 60 3.22 21.36 -18.06
N GLY A 61 2.88 21.82 -16.86
CA GLY A 61 3.18 23.18 -16.40
C GLY A 61 4.66 23.39 -16.19
N ASN A 62 5.33 22.44 -15.52
CA ASN A 62 6.75 22.47 -15.24
C ASN A 62 7.60 21.72 -16.27
N ARG A 63 6.98 21.04 -17.23
CA ARG A 63 7.61 20.21 -18.29
C ARG A 63 8.54 19.16 -17.69
N ARG A 64 8.08 18.43 -16.66
CA ARG A 64 8.88 17.45 -15.92
C ARG A 64 8.17 16.12 -15.78
N PHE A 65 8.94 15.05 -15.87
CA PHE A 65 8.51 13.72 -15.45
C PHE A 65 8.72 13.55 -13.95
N TYR A 66 7.74 12.91 -13.31
CA TYR A 66 7.82 12.39 -11.96
C TYR A 66 7.67 10.88 -12.02
N LEU A 67 8.69 10.20 -11.57
CA LEU A 67 8.77 8.74 -11.64
C LEU A 67 9.06 8.20 -10.25
N SER A 68 8.42 7.09 -9.91
CA SER A 68 8.76 6.28 -8.74
C SER A 68 8.58 4.80 -9.03
N SER A 69 9.24 3.94 -8.27
CA SER A 69 8.91 2.52 -8.24
C SER A 69 7.48 2.29 -7.75
N SER A 70 6.87 1.17 -8.10
CA SER A 70 5.54 0.76 -7.60
C SER A 70 5.57 0.48 -6.09
N ASP A 71 6.68 -0.08 -5.62
CA ASP A 71 6.89 -0.47 -4.24
C ASP A 71 8.09 0.26 -3.65
N SER A 72 8.17 0.34 -2.32
CA SER A 72 9.28 0.90 -1.58
C SER A 72 10.38 -0.13 -1.31
N GLY A 73 11.56 0.34 -0.95
CA GLY A 73 12.69 -0.47 -0.53
C GLY A 73 13.82 -0.54 -1.56
N TYR A 74 14.95 -1.05 -1.12
CA TYR A 74 16.19 -1.15 -1.90
C TYR A 74 16.03 -2.04 -3.14
N ALA A 75 15.31 -3.16 -3.01
CA ALA A 75 15.16 -4.14 -4.09
C ALA A 75 14.31 -3.65 -5.27
N THR A 76 13.48 -2.64 -5.07
CA THR A 76 12.59 -2.08 -6.09
C THR A 76 13.14 -0.82 -6.75
N ASP A 77 14.37 -0.44 -6.41
CA ASP A 77 15.03 0.71 -7.02
C ASP A 77 15.30 0.47 -8.50
N PHE A 78 15.18 1.52 -9.29
CA PHE A 78 15.30 1.46 -10.74
C PHE A 78 16.29 2.48 -11.30
N ASN A 79 16.83 2.18 -12.48
CA ASN A 79 17.63 3.11 -13.25
C ASN A 79 17.03 3.29 -14.65
N ILE A 80 17.20 4.51 -15.17
CA ILE A 80 16.96 4.84 -16.56
C ILE A 80 18.31 5.05 -17.22
N THR A 81 18.59 4.28 -18.24
CA THR A 81 19.90 4.32 -18.94
C THR A 81 19.71 4.51 -20.43
N ALA A 82 20.65 5.21 -21.04
CA ALA A 82 20.70 5.29 -22.49
C ALA A 82 20.95 3.90 -23.07
N ASP A 83 20.33 3.64 -24.22
CA ASP A 83 20.64 2.44 -24.99
C ASP A 83 22.03 2.64 -25.61
N SER A 84 22.95 1.75 -25.29
CA SER A 84 24.34 1.83 -25.80
C SER A 84 24.45 1.61 -27.33
N SER A 85 23.43 1.01 -27.91
CA SER A 85 23.32 0.79 -29.37
C SER A 85 22.74 2.00 -30.11
N ASP A 86 22.15 2.96 -29.41
CA ASP A 86 21.51 4.14 -29.99
C ASP A 86 22.20 5.42 -29.50
N THR A 87 22.96 6.06 -30.41
CA THR A 87 23.70 7.30 -30.11
C THR A 87 22.83 8.48 -29.76
N ASN A 88 21.55 8.46 -30.17
CA ASN A 88 20.58 9.52 -29.88
C ASN A 88 19.89 9.35 -28.51
N SER A 89 20.00 8.17 -27.89
CA SER A 89 19.34 7.85 -26.64
C SER A 89 19.72 8.82 -25.50
N THR A 90 20.98 9.15 -25.37
CA THR A 90 21.44 10.12 -24.36
C THR A 90 20.86 11.51 -24.61
N THR A 91 20.78 11.94 -25.86
CA THR A 91 20.20 13.25 -26.24
C THR A 91 18.72 13.30 -25.88
N LEU A 92 17.96 12.23 -26.20
CA LEU A 92 16.56 12.10 -25.85
C LEU A 92 16.34 12.15 -24.33
N LEU A 93 17.11 11.38 -23.56
CA LEU A 93 16.98 11.37 -22.09
C LEU A 93 17.25 12.74 -21.49
N ASN A 94 18.25 13.46 -21.98
CA ASN A 94 18.54 14.82 -21.52
C ASN A 94 17.39 15.78 -21.88
N ALA A 95 16.83 15.67 -23.08
CA ALA A 95 15.72 16.51 -23.54
C ALA A 95 14.42 16.23 -22.75
N LEU A 96 14.18 14.97 -22.37
CA LEU A 96 13.07 14.58 -21.49
C LEU A 96 13.29 14.94 -20.00
N GLY A 97 14.50 15.41 -19.65
CA GLY A 97 14.86 15.67 -18.25
C GLY A 97 15.07 14.40 -17.42
N LEU A 98 15.25 13.26 -18.06
CA LEU A 98 15.51 11.96 -17.43
C LEU A 98 17.00 11.56 -17.47
N GLY A 99 17.85 12.40 -18.01
CA GLY A 99 19.29 12.18 -18.13
C GLY A 99 20.08 12.67 -16.90
N LYS A 100 21.30 13.13 -17.14
CA LYS A 100 22.28 13.52 -16.08
C LYS A 100 21.80 14.61 -15.13
N THR A 101 20.80 15.42 -15.52
CA THR A 101 20.23 16.50 -14.68
C THR A 101 19.03 16.02 -13.84
N ALA A 102 18.57 14.79 -14.03
CA ALA A 102 17.51 14.21 -13.22
C ALA A 102 17.99 14.05 -11.78
N LYS A 103 17.13 14.41 -10.84
CA LYS A 103 17.36 14.10 -9.42
C LYS A 103 16.72 12.76 -9.11
N LYS A 104 17.55 11.79 -8.75
CA LYS A 104 17.12 10.50 -8.24
C LYS A 104 17.31 10.45 -6.73
N ILE A 105 16.37 9.84 -6.04
CA ILE A 105 16.49 9.42 -4.65
C ILE A 105 16.51 7.89 -4.72
N ASP A 106 17.60 7.30 -4.27
CA ASP A 106 17.77 5.86 -4.29
C ASP A 106 16.82 5.20 -3.29
N GLY A 107 16.30 4.02 -3.67
CA GLY A 107 15.50 3.20 -2.77
C GLY A 107 16.35 2.64 -1.63
N SER A 108 15.82 2.68 -0.42
CA SER A 108 16.46 2.09 0.75
C SER A 108 15.43 1.37 1.62
N ASP A 109 15.88 0.33 2.31
CA ASP A 109 15.06 -0.35 3.29
C ASP A 109 15.08 0.42 4.62
N ALA A 110 13.97 0.35 5.35
CA ALA A 110 13.93 0.87 6.70
C ALA A 110 14.66 -0.10 7.64
N VAL A 111 15.42 0.46 8.58
CA VAL A 111 16.16 -0.31 9.59
C VAL A 111 15.80 0.21 10.98
N ILE A 112 15.51 -0.72 11.88
CA ILE A 112 15.42 -0.44 13.32
C ILE A 112 16.29 -1.42 14.09
N VAL A 113 16.78 -0.96 15.22
CA VAL A 113 17.42 -1.82 16.22
C VAL A 113 16.52 -1.86 17.45
N LEU A 114 16.02 -3.05 17.80
CA LEU A 114 15.15 -3.26 18.94
C LEU A 114 15.82 -4.20 19.91
N ASN A 115 16.11 -3.75 21.12
CA ASN A 115 16.82 -4.53 22.16
C ASN A 115 18.13 -5.16 21.64
N GLY A 116 18.93 -4.40 20.89
CA GLY A 116 20.21 -4.89 20.34
C GLY A 116 20.08 -5.79 19.11
N VAL A 117 18.87 -5.99 18.57
CA VAL A 117 18.65 -6.80 17.36
C VAL A 117 18.24 -5.90 16.21
N LYS A 118 18.94 -6.02 15.08
CA LYS A 118 18.64 -5.32 13.82
C LYS A 118 17.45 -5.98 13.11
N TYR A 119 16.49 -5.18 12.72
CA TYR A 119 15.36 -5.56 11.85
C TYR A 119 15.35 -4.66 10.62
N THR A 120 15.05 -5.24 9.47
CA THR A 120 14.91 -4.54 8.20
C THR A 120 13.52 -4.74 7.61
N SER A 121 13.02 -3.71 6.93
CA SER A 121 11.73 -3.78 6.23
C SER A 121 11.80 -2.93 4.96
N THR A 122 11.18 -3.39 3.89
CA THR A 122 11.01 -2.61 2.65
C THR A 122 10.04 -1.44 2.82
N THR A 123 9.30 -1.43 3.92
CA THR A 123 8.38 -0.34 4.29
C THR A 123 8.80 0.23 5.64
N ASN A 124 8.19 1.37 6.04
CA ASN A 124 8.42 1.96 7.36
C ASN A 124 7.65 1.25 8.50
N ASN A 125 7.06 0.09 8.24
CA ASN A 125 6.28 -0.66 9.21
C ASN A 125 6.95 -1.99 9.56
N PHE A 126 7.00 -2.27 10.86
CA PHE A 126 7.56 -3.50 11.42
C PHE A 126 6.51 -4.20 12.26
N SER A 127 6.45 -5.52 12.15
CA SER A 127 5.62 -6.37 13.02
C SER A 127 6.52 -7.41 13.70
N ILE A 128 6.78 -7.22 14.98
CA ILE A 128 7.73 -8.02 15.75
C ILE A 128 7.05 -8.50 17.01
N ASN A 129 6.89 -9.82 17.17
CA ASN A 129 6.28 -10.44 18.36
C ASN A 129 4.96 -9.81 18.80
N GLY A 130 4.10 -9.46 17.82
CA GLY A 130 2.79 -8.81 18.09
C GLY A 130 2.86 -7.30 18.32
N LEU A 131 4.05 -6.71 18.32
CA LEU A 131 4.25 -5.26 18.35
C LEU A 131 4.30 -4.72 16.91
N SER A 132 3.44 -3.77 16.59
CA SER A 132 3.46 -3.04 15.32
C SER A 132 4.11 -1.67 15.51
N ILE A 133 5.21 -1.43 14.80
CA ILE A 133 5.99 -0.18 14.88
C ILE A 133 5.93 0.49 13.52
N SER A 134 5.55 1.77 13.48
CA SER A 134 5.63 2.62 12.29
C SER A 134 6.70 3.68 12.51
N VAL A 135 7.68 3.75 11.61
CA VAL A 135 8.84 4.65 11.73
C VAL A 135 8.63 5.87 10.82
N ASN A 136 8.65 7.05 11.41
CA ASN A 136 8.42 8.31 10.69
C ASN A 136 9.66 9.23 10.65
N GLY A 137 10.75 8.79 11.26
CA GLY A 137 11.98 9.60 11.33
C GLY A 137 13.18 8.74 11.68
N VAL A 138 14.35 9.36 11.61
CA VAL A 138 15.64 8.75 11.91
C VAL A 138 16.11 9.26 13.26
N THR A 139 16.43 8.36 14.18
CA THR A 139 16.95 8.72 15.51
C THR A 139 18.46 8.90 15.47
N ASP A 140 19.16 8.08 14.70
CA ASP A 140 20.59 8.20 14.48
C ASP A 140 20.92 8.08 12.99
N LYS A 141 21.92 8.82 12.51
CA LYS A 141 22.35 8.79 11.11
C LYS A 141 23.41 7.72 10.94
N VAL A 142 23.15 6.80 10.05
CA VAL A 142 24.08 5.76 9.64
C VAL A 142 24.33 5.92 8.14
N ASP A 143 25.59 5.89 7.74
CA ASP A 143 25.97 6.11 6.33
C ASP A 143 25.59 4.92 5.43
N ASP A 144 25.58 3.71 5.98
CA ASP A 144 25.25 2.48 5.25
C ASP A 144 24.26 1.65 6.08
N LEU A 145 23.00 1.66 5.68
CA LEU A 145 21.93 0.94 6.37
C LEU A 145 22.06 -0.60 6.25
N GLU A 146 22.81 -1.11 5.27
CA GLU A 146 23.08 -2.54 5.15
C GLU A 146 24.10 -2.99 6.20
N LYS A 147 25.04 -2.13 6.57
CA LYS A 147 26.14 -2.40 7.48
C LYS A 147 26.00 -1.70 8.83
N VAL A 148 24.78 -1.58 9.34
CA VAL A 148 24.56 -1.00 10.66
C VAL A 148 25.31 -1.80 11.71
N ASP A 149 26.27 -1.15 12.35
CA ASP A 149 26.93 -1.66 13.54
C ASP A 149 26.09 -1.30 14.77
N VAL A 150 25.46 -2.31 15.35
CA VAL A 150 24.54 -2.13 16.46
C VAL A 150 25.25 -1.59 17.70
N ASP A 151 26.51 -2.00 17.91
CA ASP A 151 27.30 -1.60 19.07
C ASP A 151 27.84 -0.17 18.96
N ALA A 152 27.80 0.41 17.76
CA ALA A 152 28.25 1.79 17.50
C ALA A 152 27.10 2.82 17.56
N LEU A 153 25.86 2.39 17.77
CA LEU A 153 24.72 3.32 17.87
C LEU A 153 24.73 4.09 19.20
N ASP A 154 24.25 5.33 19.14
CA ASP A 154 24.16 6.20 20.31
C ASP A 154 22.89 5.88 21.12
N ASP A 155 23.02 5.14 22.20
CA ASP A 155 21.93 4.77 23.10
C ASP A 155 21.19 5.98 23.69
N SER A 156 21.83 7.15 23.76
CA SER A 156 21.18 8.37 24.25
C SER A 156 20.06 8.87 23.34
N LYS A 157 20.07 8.44 22.08
CA LYS A 157 19.05 8.75 21.06
C LYS A 157 17.96 7.68 20.96
N ALA A 158 18.08 6.62 21.74
CA ALA A 158 17.12 5.53 21.72
C ALA A 158 15.74 5.98 22.21
N VAL A 159 14.69 5.46 21.54
CA VAL A 159 13.31 5.68 21.93
C VAL A 159 12.85 4.51 22.78
N SER A 160 12.39 4.80 23.99
CA SER A 160 11.81 3.77 24.88
C SER A 160 10.37 3.46 24.50
N ILE A 161 10.06 2.20 24.32
CA ILE A 161 8.70 1.71 24.07
C ILE A 161 8.27 0.91 25.31
N SER A 162 7.14 1.29 25.92
CA SER A 162 6.51 0.55 27.01
C SER A 162 5.17 -0.03 26.54
N THR A 163 4.89 -1.25 26.96
CA THR A 163 3.61 -1.92 26.72
C THR A 163 2.90 -2.15 28.05
N THR A 164 1.60 -1.91 28.09
CA THR A 164 0.75 -2.21 29.23
C THR A 164 -0.38 -3.13 28.80
N THR A 165 -0.78 -4.03 29.71
CA THR A 165 -1.93 -4.89 29.44
C THR A 165 -3.20 -4.05 29.48
N ASP A 166 -4.00 -4.09 28.45
CA ASP A 166 -5.32 -3.45 28.42
C ASP A 166 -6.34 -4.31 29.17
N THR A 167 -6.29 -4.20 30.51
CA THR A 167 -7.21 -4.91 31.40
C THR A 167 -8.65 -4.45 31.23
N GLN A 168 -8.85 -3.17 30.89
CA GLN A 168 -10.20 -2.63 30.67
C GLN A 168 -10.81 -3.19 29.39
N GLY A 169 -10.06 -3.27 28.30
CA GLY A 169 -10.52 -3.87 27.05
C GLY A 169 -10.88 -5.34 27.20
N ILE A 170 -10.10 -6.10 27.98
CA ILE A 170 -10.41 -7.50 28.31
C ILE A 170 -11.71 -7.58 29.11
N TYR A 171 -11.86 -6.75 30.16
CA TYR A 171 -13.08 -6.69 30.96
C TYR A 171 -14.32 -6.37 30.11
N ASP A 172 -14.23 -5.36 29.25
CA ASP A 172 -15.35 -4.95 28.39
C ASP A 172 -15.74 -6.07 27.41
N LYS A 173 -14.79 -6.78 26.83
CA LYS A 173 -15.07 -7.95 25.96
C LYS A 173 -15.79 -9.07 26.71
N ILE A 174 -15.36 -9.38 27.93
CA ILE A 174 -16.02 -10.39 28.76
C ILE A 174 -17.44 -9.94 29.14
N LYS A 175 -17.63 -8.68 29.50
CA LYS A 175 -18.94 -8.11 29.82
C LYS A 175 -19.89 -8.15 28.63
N ASP A 176 -19.42 -7.78 27.43
CA ASP A 176 -20.20 -7.82 26.20
C ASP A 176 -20.61 -9.27 25.85
N PHE A 177 -19.70 -10.21 26.02
CA PHE A 177 -20.00 -11.63 25.84
C PHE A 177 -21.11 -12.11 26.80
N LEU A 178 -20.97 -11.82 28.11
CA LEU A 178 -21.97 -12.20 29.10
C LEU A 178 -23.32 -11.52 28.87
N THR A 179 -23.30 -10.25 28.43
CA THR A 179 -24.53 -9.53 28.09
C THR A 179 -25.23 -10.20 26.89
N SER A 180 -24.48 -10.53 25.87
CA SER A 180 -25.02 -11.23 24.67
C SER A 180 -25.55 -12.61 25.04
N TYR A 181 -24.83 -13.36 25.86
CA TYR A 181 -25.26 -14.66 26.36
C TYR A 181 -26.58 -14.55 27.12
N ASN A 182 -26.70 -13.61 28.07
CA ASN A 182 -27.93 -13.39 28.84
C ASN A 182 -29.11 -12.99 27.94
N ASN A 183 -28.87 -12.17 26.92
CA ASN A 183 -29.89 -11.79 25.95
C ASN A 183 -30.41 -13.01 25.17
N ILE A 184 -29.52 -13.91 24.76
CA ILE A 184 -29.90 -15.18 24.09
C ILE A 184 -30.73 -16.04 25.03
N ILE A 185 -30.27 -16.27 26.27
CA ILE A 185 -31.00 -17.07 27.26
C ILE A 185 -32.39 -16.48 27.53
N ASN A 186 -32.47 -15.16 27.70
CA ASN A 186 -33.75 -14.48 27.93
C ASN A 186 -34.68 -14.63 26.72
N LYS A 187 -34.16 -14.54 25.49
CA LYS A 187 -34.93 -14.75 24.27
C LYS A 187 -35.43 -16.21 24.17
N MET A 188 -34.57 -17.18 24.45
CA MET A 188 -34.93 -18.59 24.47
C MET A 188 -35.99 -18.87 25.53
N THR A 189 -35.87 -18.32 26.73
CA THR A 189 -36.83 -18.48 27.82
C THR A 189 -38.19 -17.88 27.44
N LYS A 190 -38.19 -16.70 26.80
CA LYS A 190 -39.45 -16.10 26.30
C LYS A 190 -40.13 -16.98 25.23
N LEU A 191 -39.36 -17.52 24.30
CA LEU A 191 -39.85 -18.42 23.26
C LEU A 191 -40.39 -19.72 23.85
N TYR A 192 -39.68 -20.31 24.81
CA TYR A 192 -40.09 -21.55 25.46
C TYR A 192 -41.36 -21.37 26.31
N ASN A 193 -41.52 -20.25 26.99
CA ASN A 193 -42.70 -19.94 27.83
C ASN A 193 -43.79 -19.17 27.09
N ALA A 194 -43.67 -19.02 25.74
CA ALA A 194 -44.73 -18.39 24.97
C ALA A 194 -45.99 -19.27 24.98
N ASP A 195 -47.12 -18.66 25.23
CA ASP A 195 -48.41 -19.36 25.20
C ASP A 195 -48.67 -19.87 23.76
N SER A 196 -48.88 -21.15 23.63
CA SER A 196 -49.24 -21.74 22.34
C SER A 196 -50.61 -21.26 21.90
N ALA A 197 -50.72 -20.66 20.74
CA ALA A 197 -51.98 -20.24 20.11
C ALA A 197 -52.74 -21.45 19.58
N LYS A 198 -53.21 -22.31 20.49
CA LYS A 198 -54.05 -23.45 20.13
C LYS A 198 -55.35 -22.93 19.54
N ASN A 199 -55.70 -23.37 18.31
CA ASN A 199 -56.92 -23.07 17.54
C ASN A 199 -56.93 -21.71 16.79
N TYR A 200 -55.80 -21.08 16.58
CA TYR A 200 -55.71 -19.93 15.67
C TYR A 200 -54.95 -20.34 14.39
N GLU A 201 -55.39 -19.85 13.24
CA GLU A 201 -54.71 -20.07 11.96
C GLU A 201 -53.54 -19.06 11.81
N PRO A 202 -52.51 -19.40 11.02
CA PRO A 202 -51.45 -18.43 10.69
C PRO A 202 -52.02 -17.18 10.04
N LEU A 203 -51.53 -16.01 10.43
CA LEU A 203 -51.91 -14.73 9.84
C LEU A 203 -51.66 -14.72 8.33
N THR A 204 -52.68 -14.32 7.57
CA THR A 204 -52.51 -14.01 6.16
C THR A 204 -51.70 -12.72 5.96
N ASP A 205 -51.22 -12.49 4.73
CA ASP A 205 -50.43 -11.25 4.45
C ASP A 205 -51.27 -9.97 4.59
N ASP A 206 -52.58 -10.05 4.34
CA ASP A 206 -53.52 -8.94 4.52
C ASP A 206 -53.72 -8.63 6.01
N GLU A 207 -53.80 -9.63 6.87
CA GLU A 207 -53.92 -9.46 8.32
C GLU A 207 -52.64 -8.90 8.90
N LYS A 208 -51.47 -9.38 8.46
CA LYS A 208 -50.17 -8.84 8.87
C LYS A 208 -50.04 -7.37 8.51
N SER A 209 -50.53 -6.95 7.34
CA SER A 209 -50.45 -5.56 6.92
C SER A 209 -51.26 -4.57 7.78
N GLN A 210 -52.23 -5.07 8.54
CA GLN A 210 -53.11 -4.29 9.43
C GLN A 210 -52.64 -4.29 10.90
N MET A 211 -51.56 -5.04 11.20
CA MET A 211 -50.98 -5.14 12.55
C MET A 211 -49.65 -4.44 12.60
N SER A 212 -49.28 -3.98 13.79
CA SER A 212 -47.92 -3.47 14.01
C SER A 212 -46.89 -4.62 14.01
N ASP A 213 -45.63 -4.31 13.68
CA ASP A 213 -44.53 -5.30 13.68
C ASP A 213 -44.41 -6.06 15.01
N SER A 214 -44.68 -5.39 16.15
CA SER A 214 -44.66 -6.00 17.47
C SER A 214 -45.82 -6.93 17.73
N GLU A 215 -46.97 -6.73 17.10
CA GLU A 215 -48.13 -7.61 17.19
C GLU A 215 -47.94 -8.83 16.30
N VAL A 216 -47.41 -8.63 15.08
CA VAL A 216 -47.04 -9.73 14.19
C VAL A 216 -45.99 -10.63 14.82
N GLU A 217 -44.98 -10.05 15.48
CA GLU A 217 -43.93 -10.82 16.17
C GLU A 217 -44.50 -11.62 17.33
N LYS A 218 -45.40 -11.05 18.14
CA LYS A 218 -46.08 -11.78 19.23
C LYS A 218 -46.94 -12.93 18.71
N TRP A 219 -47.65 -12.71 17.60
CA TRP A 219 -48.46 -13.76 16.98
C TRP A 219 -47.61 -14.89 16.44
N ALA A 220 -46.53 -14.57 15.72
CA ALA A 220 -45.59 -15.55 15.18
C ALA A 220 -44.96 -16.44 16.28
N VAL A 221 -44.62 -15.86 17.44
CA VAL A 221 -44.07 -16.58 18.60
C VAL A 221 -45.08 -17.53 19.20
N SER A 222 -46.37 -17.23 19.11
CA SER A 222 -47.44 -18.10 19.62
C SER A 222 -47.68 -19.37 18.77
N TYR A 223 -47.10 -19.42 17.55
CA TYR A 223 -47.26 -20.57 16.64
C TYR A 223 -46.13 -21.60 16.75
N THR A 224 -44.98 -21.23 17.30
CA THR A 224 -43.85 -22.13 17.50
C THR A 224 -43.87 -22.77 18.86
#